data_b4c9cdc147086b8233a51619228d065a
#
_entry.id   b4c9cdc147086b8233a51619228d065a
#
_cell.length_a   1.000
_cell.length_b   1.000
_cell.length_c   1.000
_cell.angle_alpha   90.00
_cell.angle_beta   90.00
_cell.angle_gamma   90.00
#
_symmetry.space_group_name_H-M   'P 1'
#
loop_
_entity.id
_entity.type
_entity.pdbx_description
1 polymer ?
#
loop_
_entity_poly.entity_id
_entity_poly.type
_entity_poly.pdbx_seq_one_letter_code
_entity_poly.pdbx_strand_id
1 'polypeptide(L)'
;MNKINALFANNKDRKLLSLYFCAGCPTLEGTGDVIKAMERKGIDMIEVGIPFSDPLADGPVIQSAGTKALKNGMTVKKLFAQLKAIKHEVKLPLVLMGYLNPIMHYGIEEFFKSCVESGVSGTIIPDLPFDDYLKVVKPIADKYDIRVIMMITPE
;
A
#
# COMPACT_ATOMS: atom_id res chain seq x y z
N MET A 1 -0.17 16.81 8.74
CA MET A 1 -1.40 16.36 8.03
C MET A 1 -1.02 15.24 7.09
N ASN A 2 -1.74 14.11 7.13
CA ASN A 2 -1.50 12.96 6.26
C ASN A 2 -1.56 13.34 4.78
N LYS A 3 -0.66 12.79 3.95
CA LYS A 3 -0.55 13.15 2.52
C LYS A 3 -1.84 12.86 1.72
N ILE A 4 -2.59 11.80 2.08
CA ILE A 4 -3.88 11.50 1.44
C ILE A 4 -4.87 12.62 1.73
N ASN A 5 -5.02 13.02 2.99
CA ASN A 5 -5.91 14.11 3.36
C ASN A 5 -5.53 15.43 2.66
N ALA A 6 -4.24 15.73 2.58
CA ALA A 6 -3.74 16.90 1.87
C ALA A 6 -4.04 16.85 0.36
N LEU A 7 -3.87 15.67 -0.26
CA LEU A 7 -4.17 15.47 -1.68
C LEU A 7 -5.63 15.83 -1.99
N PHE A 8 -6.57 15.27 -1.24
CA PHE A 8 -8.00 15.53 -1.46
C PHE A 8 -8.41 16.97 -1.08
N ALA A 9 -7.86 17.52 0.00
CA ALA A 9 -8.18 18.90 0.43
C ALA A 9 -7.76 19.95 -0.60
N ASN A 10 -6.61 19.73 -1.27
CA ASN A 10 -6.03 20.69 -2.21
C ASN A 10 -6.50 20.52 -3.67
N ASN A 11 -7.30 19.50 -3.98
CA ASN A 11 -7.69 19.17 -5.36
C ASN A 11 -9.19 18.89 -5.48
N LYS A 12 -10.04 19.75 -4.90
CA LYS A 12 -11.50 19.57 -4.88
C LYS A 12 -12.15 19.66 -6.27
N ASP A 13 -11.53 20.40 -7.18
CA ASP A 13 -12.12 20.76 -8.48
C ASP A 13 -11.59 19.92 -9.64
N ARG A 14 -10.76 18.92 -9.37
CA ARG A 14 -10.24 18.03 -10.40
C ARG A 14 -10.34 16.55 -10.01
N LYS A 15 -10.35 15.69 -11.02
CA LYS A 15 -10.24 14.23 -10.83
C LYS A 15 -8.81 13.86 -10.45
N LEU A 16 -8.69 12.91 -9.53
CA LEU A 16 -7.43 12.34 -9.09
C LEU A 16 -7.25 10.95 -9.71
N LEU A 17 -6.02 10.61 -10.08
CA LEU A 17 -5.67 9.31 -10.62
C LEU A 17 -4.80 8.54 -9.63
N SER A 18 -5.33 7.41 -9.16
CA SER A 18 -4.57 6.39 -8.41
C SER A 18 -4.23 5.23 -9.33
N LEU A 19 -3.01 4.73 -9.27
CA LEU A 19 -2.60 3.53 -9.99
C LEU A 19 -2.01 2.49 -9.06
N TYR A 20 -2.39 1.23 -9.32
CA TYR A 20 -1.87 0.05 -8.63
C TYR A 20 -0.72 -0.61 -9.41
N PHE A 21 0.27 -1.12 -8.68
CA PHE A 21 1.22 -2.10 -9.19
C PHE A 21 1.69 -3.05 -8.08
N CYS A 22 2.16 -4.23 -8.46
CA CYS A 22 2.65 -5.23 -7.52
C CYS A 22 4.15 -5.03 -7.25
N ALA A 23 4.53 -4.83 -5.99
CA ALA A 23 5.93 -4.72 -5.58
C ALA A 23 6.71 -6.00 -5.89
N GLY A 24 7.93 -5.86 -6.41
CA GLY A 24 8.77 -6.99 -6.82
C GLY A 24 8.43 -7.58 -8.19
N CYS A 25 7.54 -6.94 -8.96
CA CYS A 25 7.22 -7.31 -10.33
C CYS A 25 7.39 -6.06 -11.25
N PRO A 26 8.05 -6.20 -12.41
CA PRO A 26 8.62 -7.43 -13.02
C PRO A 26 9.91 -7.92 -12.37
N THR A 27 10.63 -7.07 -11.65
CA THR A 27 11.90 -7.41 -10.98
C THR A 27 11.86 -7.09 -9.49
N LEU A 28 12.63 -7.81 -8.69
CA LEU A 28 12.66 -7.63 -7.24
C LEU A 28 13.01 -6.19 -6.84
N GLU A 29 14.01 -5.61 -7.46
CA GLU A 29 14.57 -4.29 -7.08
C GLU A 29 13.87 -3.10 -7.77
N GLY A 30 12.92 -3.36 -8.67
CA GLY A 30 12.31 -2.33 -9.52
C GLY A 30 11.24 -1.45 -8.83
N THR A 31 10.82 -1.79 -7.62
CA THR A 31 9.70 -1.11 -6.92
C THR A 31 9.90 0.41 -6.84
N GLY A 32 11.07 0.86 -6.41
CA GLY A 32 11.37 2.28 -6.27
C GLY A 32 11.38 3.03 -7.61
N ASP A 33 11.92 2.41 -8.66
CA ASP A 33 11.97 3.03 -9.98
C ASP A 33 10.58 3.17 -10.61
N VAL A 34 9.70 2.19 -10.40
CA VAL A 34 8.29 2.26 -10.83
C VAL A 34 7.58 3.42 -10.15
N ILE A 35 7.70 3.55 -8.83
CA ILE A 35 7.09 4.65 -8.05
C ILE A 35 7.57 6.01 -8.57
N LYS A 36 8.88 6.19 -8.72
CA LYS A 36 9.46 7.44 -9.23
C LYS A 36 9.04 7.74 -10.67
N ALA A 37 8.92 6.73 -11.51
CA ALA A 37 8.43 6.89 -12.88
C ALA A 37 6.96 7.33 -12.92
N MET A 38 6.10 6.73 -12.11
CA MET A 38 4.68 7.13 -11.99
C MET A 38 4.54 8.57 -11.49
N GLU A 39 5.29 8.95 -10.47
CA GLU A 39 5.29 10.33 -9.96
C GLU A 39 5.68 11.34 -11.03
N ARG A 40 6.77 11.07 -11.79
CA ARG A 40 7.18 11.93 -12.92
C ARG A 40 6.13 12.05 -14.03
N LYS A 41 5.22 11.07 -14.15
CA LYS A 41 4.13 11.09 -15.14
C LYS A 41 2.85 11.75 -14.61
N GLY A 42 2.87 12.30 -13.39
CA GLY A 42 1.76 13.07 -12.84
C GLY A 42 0.64 12.22 -12.23
N ILE A 43 0.95 11.00 -11.81
CA ILE A 43 0.04 10.18 -11.00
C ILE A 43 -0.13 10.84 -9.64
N ASP A 44 -1.35 10.87 -9.12
CA ASP A 44 -1.68 11.58 -7.88
C ASP A 44 -1.47 10.73 -6.62
N MET A 45 -1.69 9.43 -6.71
CA MET A 45 -1.54 8.46 -5.63
C MET A 45 -1.13 7.10 -6.20
N ILE A 46 -0.33 6.35 -5.47
CA ILE A 46 0.11 5.02 -5.90
C ILE A 46 -0.31 3.98 -4.86
N GLU A 47 -0.94 2.91 -5.35
CA GLU A 47 -1.25 1.72 -4.58
C GLU A 47 -0.17 0.67 -4.85
N VAL A 48 0.63 0.37 -3.82
CA VAL A 48 1.73 -0.59 -3.89
C VAL A 48 1.23 -1.93 -3.33
N GLY A 49 1.08 -2.91 -4.20
CA GLY A 49 0.61 -4.24 -3.83
C GLY A 49 1.68 -5.06 -3.10
N ILE A 50 1.32 -5.59 -1.95
CA ILE A 50 2.09 -6.60 -1.22
C ILE A 50 1.75 -7.96 -1.82
N PRO A 51 2.68 -8.70 -2.43
CA PRO A 51 2.38 -10.01 -3.01
C PRO A 51 1.99 -11.02 -1.92
N PHE A 52 1.01 -11.87 -2.24
CA PHE A 52 0.50 -12.90 -1.36
C PHE A 52 0.19 -14.17 -2.17
N SER A 53 0.35 -15.36 -1.55
CA SER A 53 0.15 -16.65 -2.21
C SER A 53 -1.31 -16.98 -2.52
N ASP A 54 -2.24 -16.43 -1.70
CA ASP A 54 -3.67 -16.77 -1.73
C ASP A 54 -4.55 -15.51 -1.93
N PRO A 55 -4.41 -14.77 -3.05
CA PRO A 55 -5.04 -13.47 -3.26
C PRO A 55 -6.49 -13.62 -3.75
N LEU A 56 -7.40 -14.04 -2.90
CA LEU A 56 -8.79 -14.41 -3.22
C LEU A 56 -9.62 -13.27 -3.83
N ALA A 57 -9.28 -12.02 -3.52
CA ALA A 57 -10.00 -10.85 -4.05
C ALA A 57 -9.43 -10.33 -5.38
N ASP A 58 -8.30 -10.85 -5.85
CA ASP A 58 -7.61 -10.35 -7.02
C ASP A 58 -8.01 -11.11 -8.30
N GLY A 59 -8.02 -10.39 -9.42
CA GLY A 59 -8.16 -10.99 -10.75
C GLY A 59 -6.87 -11.63 -11.26
N PRO A 60 -6.93 -12.38 -12.38
CA PRO A 60 -5.82 -13.21 -12.87
C PRO A 60 -4.54 -12.44 -13.19
N VAL A 61 -4.65 -11.18 -13.61
CA VAL A 61 -3.50 -10.33 -13.92
C VAL A 61 -2.71 -9.99 -12.65
N ILE A 62 -3.39 -9.56 -11.60
CA ILE A 62 -2.76 -9.23 -10.32
C ILE A 62 -2.23 -10.49 -9.63
N GLN A 63 -2.97 -11.60 -9.69
CA GLN A 63 -2.49 -12.90 -9.19
C GLN A 63 -1.19 -13.33 -9.89
N SER A 64 -1.11 -13.18 -11.20
CA SER A 64 0.10 -13.50 -11.99
C SER A 64 1.28 -12.62 -11.57
N ALA A 65 1.05 -11.31 -11.42
CA ALA A 65 2.08 -10.38 -10.96
C ALA A 65 2.56 -10.72 -9.53
N GLY A 66 1.66 -11.04 -8.62
CA GLY A 66 1.97 -11.47 -7.25
C GLY A 66 2.78 -12.75 -7.21
N THR A 67 2.40 -13.76 -8.00
CA THR A 67 3.15 -15.01 -8.14
C THR A 67 4.58 -14.75 -8.63
N LYS A 68 4.75 -13.87 -9.61
CA LYS A 68 6.06 -13.49 -10.13
C LYS A 68 6.89 -12.76 -9.08
N ALA A 69 6.29 -11.83 -8.35
CA ALA A 69 6.94 -11.08 -7.28
C ALA A 69 7.43 -12.00 -6.15
N LEU A 70 6.62 -12.98 -5.74
CA LEU A 70 7.02 -14.00 -4.75
C LEU A 70 8.18 -14.87 -5.25
N LYS A 71 8.13 -15.31 -6.51
CA LYS A 71 9.25 -16.03 -7.13
C LYS A 71 10.53 -15.22 -7.20
N ASN A 72 10.42 -13.91 -7.38
CA ASN A 72 11.56 -12.99 -7.34
C ASN A 72 12.08 -12.79 -5.89
N GLY A 73 11.39 -13.29 -4.88
CA GLY A 73 11.79 -13.23 -3.47
C GLY A 73 11.34 -11.97 -2.73
N MET A 74 10.26 -11.30 -3.20
CA MET A 74 9.67 -10.16 -2.47
C MET A 74 9.06 -10.62 -1.14
N THR A 75 9.27 -9.82 -0.11
CA THR A 75 8.69 -9.97 1.23
C THR A 75 8.26 -8.61 1.75
N VAL A 76 7.37 -8.58 2.76
CA VAL A 76 6.97 -7.33 3.44
C VAL A 76 8.17 -6.56 3.96
N LYS A 77 9.14 -7.25 4.56
CA LYS A 77 10.38 -6.66 5.08
C LYS A 77 11.23 -6.00 3.98
N LYS A 78 11.39 -6.67 2.85
CA LYS A 78 12.14 -6.13 1.69
C LYS A 78 11.41 -4.93 1.09
N LEU A 79 10.09 -5.00 0.97
CA LEU A 79 9.28 -3.88 0.49
C LEU A 79 9.48 -2.65 1.36
N PHE A 80 9.37 -2.76 2.68
CA PHE A 80 9.60 -1.63 3.58
C PHE A 80 11.02 -1.07 3.46
N ALA A 81 12.04 -1.92 3.30
CA ALA A 81 13.40 -1.47 3.08
C ALA A 81 13.55 -0.66 1.78
N GLN A 82 12.94 -1.11 0.69
CA GLN A 82 12.94 -0.40 -0.60
C GLN A 82 12.20 0.93 -0.51
N LEU A 83 11.02 0.97 0.13
CA LEU A 83 10.26 2.21 0.30
C LEU A 83 11.00 3.22 1.19
N LYS A 84 11.63 2.75 2.28
CA LYS A 84 12.42 3.58 3.17
C LYS A 84 13.60 4.24 2.45
N ALA A 85 14.23 3.54 1.51
CA ALA A 85 15.35 4.05 0.72
C ALA A 85 14.95 5.25 -0.16
N ILE A 86 13.72 5.29 -0.67
CA ILE A 86 13.23 6.35 -1.57
C ILE A 86 12.33 7.38 -0.90
N LYS A 87 12.05 7.26 0.40
CA LYS A 87 11.03 8.05 1.10
C LYS A 87 11.20 9.57 0.98
N HIS A 88 12.44 10.04 0.88
CA HIS A 88 12.74 11.47 0.74
C HIS A 88 12.71 11.98 -0.70
N GLU A 89 12.67 11.08 -1.67
CA GLU A 89 12.59 11.37 -3.10
C GLU A 89 11.13 11.42 -3.59
N VAL A 90 10.21 10.73 -2.90
CA VAL A 90 8.79 10.57 -3.30
C VAL A 90 7.90 11.49 -2.48
N LYS A 91 7.14 12.34 -3.15
CA LYS A 91 6.27 13.37 -2.54
C LYS A 91 4.80 12.93 -2.49
N LEU A 92 4.34 12.19 -3.50
CA LEU A 92 2.95 11.73 -3.58
C LEU A 92 2.62 10.71 -2.46
N PRO A 93 1.34 10.59 -2.09
CA PRO A 93 0.92 9.57 -1.12
C PRO A 93 1.07 8.16 -1.68
N LEU A 94 1.67 7.28 -0.87
CA LEU A 94 1.75 5.86 -1.10
C LEU A 94 0.73 5.14 -0.22
N VAL A 95 0.01 4.19 -0.80
CA VAL A 95 -0.94 3.30 -0.13
C VAL A 95 -0.44 1.87 -0.29
N LEU A 96 -0.27 1.13 0.79
CA LEU A 96 0.02 -0.30 0.71
C LEU A 96 -1.29 -1.09 0.59
N MET A 97 -1.40 -1.92 -0.42
CA MET A 97 -2.51 -2.86 -0.58
C MET A 97 -2.02 -4.28 -0.31
N GLY A 98 -2.62 -4.93 0.69
CA GLY A 98 -2.24 -6.29 1.06
C GLY A 98 -3.26 -6.98 1.94
N TYR A 99 -3.22 -8.32 1.93
CA TYR A 99 -4.12 -9.17 2.70
C TYR A 99 -3.77 -9.16 4.20
N LEU A 100 -4.76 -9.44 5.03
CA LEU A 100 -4.63 -9.38 6.48
C LEU A 100 -3.59 -10.38 7.01
N ASN A 101 -3.52 -11.59 6.47
CA ASN A 101 -2.63 -12.64 6.98
C ASN A 101 -1.14 -12.26 6.92
N PRO A 102 -0.56 -11.78 5.80
CA PRO A 102 0.82 -11.27 5.79
C PRO A 102 1.07 -10.13 6.78
N ILE A 103 0.09 -9.25 6.98
CA ILE A 103 0.18 -8.13 7.92
C ILE A 103 0.19 -8.62 9.36
N MET A 104 -0.68 -9.57 9.70
CA MET A 104 -0.71 -10.21 11.03
C MET A 104 0.59 -10.96 11.32
N HIS A 105 1.13 -11.68 10.32
CA HIS A 105 2.39 -12.41 10.48
C HIS A 105 3.59 -11.47 10.68
N TYR A 106 3.59 -10.31 10.03
CA TYR A 106 4.59 -9.26 10.24
C TYR A 106 4.45 -8.60 11.63
N GLY A 107 3.24 -8.60 12.19
CA GLY A 107 2.82 -7.89 13.39
C GLY A 107 2.10 -6.58 13.03
N ILE A 108 0.83 -6.46 13.44
CA ILE A 108 -0.02 -5.33 13.03
C ILE A 108 0.61 -3.99 13.45
N GLU A 109 1.02 -3.85 14.70
CA GLU A 109 1.63 -2.59 15.18
C GLU A 109 2.96 -2.29 14.49
N GLU A 110 3.83 -3.28 14.32
CA GLU A 110 5.10 -3.12 13.62
C GLU A 110 4.90 -2.77 12.14
N PHE A 111 3.84 -3.29 11.51
CA PHE A 111 3.46 -2.95 10.14
C PHE A 111 3.11 -1.45 10.02
N PHE A 112 2.25 -0.93 10.88
CA PHE A 112 1.86 0.49 10.83
C PHE A 112 3.03 1.43 11.19
N LYS A 113 3.87 1.04 12.12
CA LYS A 113 5.11 1.75 12.43
C LYS A 113 6.04 1.78 11.21
N SER A 114 6.23 0.64 10.54
CA SER A 114 7.04 0.55 9.32
C SER A 114 6.45 1.37 8.17
N CYS A 115 5.12 1.50 8.08
CA CYS A 115 4.47 2.41 7.14
C CYS A 115 4.95 3.85 7.31
N VAL A 116 4.93 4.38 8.55
CA VAL A 116 5.41 5.73 8.85
C VAL A 116 6.90 5.88 8.51
N GLU A 117 7.72 4.91 8.93
CA GLU A 117 9.16 4.95 8.70
C GLU A 117 9.52 4.96 7.21
N SER A 118 8.71 4.35 6.36
CA SER A 118 8.91 4.25 4.91
C SER A 118 8.11 5.26 4.07
N GLY A 119 7.40 6.19 4.73
CA GLY A 119 6.69 7.28 4.04
C GLY A 119 5.36 6.87 3.42
N VAL A 120 4.80 5.73 3.81
CA VAL A 120 3.46 5.27 3.44
C VAL A 120 2.42 6.09 4.20
N SER A 121 1.32 6.44 3.54
CA SER A 121 0.26 7.30 4.09
C SER A 121 -1.06 6.58 4.35
N GLY A 122 -1.26 5.42 3.73
CA GLY A 122 -2.49 4.65 3.88
C GLY A 122 -2.33 3.18 3.56
N THR A 123 -3.38 2.42 3.87
CA THR A 123 -3.46 0.99 3.58
C THR A 123 -4.83 0.62 3.03
N ILE A 124 -4.87 -0.38 2.15
CA ILE A 124 -6.07 -1.11 1.73
C ILE A 124 -5.86 -2.57 2.14
N ILE A 125 -6.77 -3.11 2.94
CA ILE A 125 -6.73 -4.51 3.37
C ILE A 125 -8.06 -5.14 2.95
N PRO A 126 -8.13 -5.79 1.76
CA PRO A 126 -9.39 -6.18 1.13
C PRO A 126 -10.22 -7.19 1.93
N ASP A 127 -9.56 -8.03 2.71
CA ASP A 127 -10.16 -9.08 3.54
C ASP A 127 -10.28 -8.70 5.03
N LEU A 128 -10.15 -7.41 5.37
CA LEU A 128 -10.29 -6.93 6.75
C LEU A 128 -11.77 -6.81 7.12
N PRO A 129 -12.30 -7.60 8.08
CA PRO A 129 -13.66 -7.43 8.57
C PRO A 129 -13.82 -6.09 9.29
N PHE A 130 -15.00 -5.48 9.16
CA PHE A 130 -15.26 -4.17 9.73
C PHE A 130 -15.15 -4.14 11.27
N ASP A 131 -15.59 -5.18 11.93
CA ASP A 131 -15.47 -5.30 13.40
C ASP A 131 -14.01 -5.37 13.85
N ASP A 132 -13.17 -6.13 13.14
CA ASP A 132 -11.74 -6.22 13.42
C ASP A 132 -11.02 -4.90 13.11
N TYR A 133 -11.46 -4.21 12.04
CA TYR A 133 -10.99 -2.87 11.78
C TYR A 133 -11.24 -1.96 12.98
N LEU A 134 -12.48 -1.89 13.47
CA LEU A 134 -12.83 -0.99 14.58
C LEU A 134 -12.10 -1.33 15.89
N LYS A 135 -11.99 -2.63 16.22
CA LYS A 135 -11.50 -3.07 17.52
C LYS A 135 -9.98 -3.16 17.60
N VAL A 136 -9.32 -3.52 16.49
CA VAL A 136 -7.89 -3.85 16.46
C VAL A 136 -7.09 -2.89 15.60
N VAL A 137 -7.48 -2.72 14.34
CA VAL A 137 -6.65 -2.01 13.35
C VAL A 137 -6.75 -0.50 13.52
N LYS A 138 -7.97 0.03 13.66
CA LYS A 138 -8.22 1.47 13.74
C LYS A 138 -7.44 2.18 14.87
N PRO A 139 -7.43 1.68 16.12
CA PRO A 139 -6.66 2.33 17.18
C PRO A 139 -5.16 2.44 16.89
N ILE A 140 -4.60 1.41 16.24
CA ILE A 140 -3.19 1.38 15.84
C ILE A 140 -2.95 2.33 14.66
N ALA A 141 -3.78 2.25 13.63
CA ALA A 141 -3.67 3.11 12.45
C ALA A 141 -3.77 4.60 12.81
N ASP A 142 -4.70 4.96 13.70
CA ASP A 142 -4.87 6.32 14.21
C ASP A 142 -3.63 6.80 14.98
N LYS A 143 -3.04 5.95 15.83
CA LYS A 143 -1.80 6.24 16.57
C LYS A 143 -0.65 6.63 15.63
N TYR A 144 -0.57 6.00 14.46
CA TYR A 144 0.48 6.22 13.47
C TYR A 144 0.10 7.18 12.34
N ASP A 145 -1.08 7.80 12.40
CA ASP A 145 -1.64 8.69 11.35
C ASP A 145 -1.69 8.04 9.95
N ILE A 146 -1.91 6.73 9.88
CA ILE A 146 -2.07 5.97 8.63
C ILE A 146 -3.57 5.82 8.34
N ARG A 147 -3.99 6.15 7.11
CA ARG A 147 -5.38 5.99 6.69
C ARG A 147 -5.66 4.55 6.27
N VAL A 148 -6.73 3.99 6.78
CA VAL A 148 -7.22 2.67 6.32
C VAL A 148 -8.39 2.94 5.37
N ILE A 149 -8.22 2.54 4.12
CA ILE A 149 -9.23 2.67 3.08
C ILE A 149 -10.03 1.38 3.06
N MET A 150 -11.31 1.45 3.44
CA MET A 150 -12.19 0.30 3.50
C MET A 150 -12.80 0.01 2.14
N MET A 151 -12.85 -1.27 1.78
CA MET A 151 -13.57 -1.74 0.60
C MET A 151 -15.05 -1.93 0.95
N ILE A 152 -15.93 -1.32 0.18
CA ILE A 152 -17.38 -1.43 0.37
C ILE A 152 -18.07 -1.73 -0.95
N THR A 153 -19.19 -2.43 -0.89
CA THR A 153 -20.08 -2.68 -2.02
C THR A 153 -21.35 -1.83 -1.90
N PRO A 154 -22.07 -1.59 -2.99
CA PRO A 154 -23.31 -0.79 -2.96
C PRO A 154 -24.50 -1.45 -2.25
N GLU A 155 -24.38 -2.71 -1.81
CA GLU A 155 -25.46 -3.46 -1.13
C GLU A 155 -25.44 -3.27 0.37
#